data_79aa89098ed3cdbce1eadbd82f40098e
#
_entry.id   79aa89098ed3cdbce1eadbd82f40098e
#
_cell.length_a   1.000
_cell.length_b   1.000
_cell.length_c   1.000
_cell.angle_alpha   90.00
_cell.angle_beta   90.00
_cell.angle_gamma   90.00
#
_symmetry.space_group_name_H-M   'P 1'
#
loop_
_entity.id
_entity.type
_entity.pdbx_description
1 polymer ?
#
loop_
_entity_poly.entity_id
_entity_poly.type
_entity_poly.pdbx_seq_one_letter_code
_entity_poly.pdbx_strand_id
1 'polypeptide(L)'
;MINLIVDDKEIKVEEGKTVLQACLENGIFIPNMCFIKTREHPHASCRLCFVEIDSNGRPVTACTEKVREGLLVRTDTPAVRRLQRMGFKLLMSAHHRDPKECLVKGSCQLIRIAKHLKVGLKSRPLELLERDIDEEVDLTFFTYYPFRCVLCGKCVYVCRQKNDHNLLTFANRGFDTMIAFFASGDPADFPCRHCGACAAICPTGALVPKPTYTKAAAAEDCSNLPEKG
;
A
#
# COMPACT_ATOMS: atom_id res chain seq x y z
N MET A 1 -20.05 2.93 19.75
CA MET A 1 -20.32 2.08 18.57
C MET A 1 -21.20 2.86 17.62
N ILE A 2 -20.89 2.83 16.34
CA ILE A 2 -21.61 3.53 15.24
C ILE A 2 -22.18 2.49 14.31
N ASN A 3 -23.43 2.67 13.87
CA ASN A 3 -24.06 1.83 12.86
C ASN A 3 -23.98 2.52 11.51
N LEU A 4 -23.59 1.77 10.48
CA LEU A 4 -23.60 2.25 9.09
C LEU A 4 -24.02 1.11 8.16
N ILE A 5 -24.44 1.47 6.96
CA ILE A 5 -24.90 0.51 5.95
C ILE A 5 -23.90 0.51 4.79
N VAL A 6 -23.35 -0.66 4.48
CA VAL A 6 -22.42 -0.85 3.37
C VAL A 6 -22.99 -1.89 2.40
N ASP A 7 -23.28 -1.48 1.17
CA ASP A 7 -23.89 -2.35 0.14
C ASP A 7 -25.10 -3.15 0.70
N ASP A 8 -26.04 -2.42 1.34
CA ASP A 8 -27.25 -2.97 1.97
C ASP A 8 -27.03 -3.86 3.20
N LYS A 9 -25.78 -3.97 3.70
CA LYS A 9 -25.43 -4.68 4.92
C LYS A 9 -25.17 -3.71 6.06
N GLU A 10 -25.91 -3.87 7.16
CA GLU A 10 -25.65 -3.13 8.39
C GLU A 10 -24.40 -3.67 9.09
N ILE A 11 -23.48 -2.77 9.47
CA ILE A 11 -22.28 -3.09 10.24
C ILE A 11 -22.14 -2.14 11.43
N LYS A 12 -21.56 -2.65 12.53
CA LYS A 12 -21.25 -1.88 13.74
C LYS A 12 -19.75 -1.72 13.92
N VAL A 13 -19.31 -0.51 14.16
CA VAL A 13 -17.90 -0.18 14.29
C VAL A 13 -17.64 0.82 15.40
N GLU A 14 -16.40 0.92 15.85
CA GLU A 14 -15.99 1.94 16.81
C GLU A 14 -15.93 3.31 16.15
N GLU A 15 -16.24 4.33 16.92
CA GLU A 15 -16.10 5.73 16.51
C GLU A 15 -14.63 6.06 16.17
N GLY A 16 -14.43 7.03 15.27
CA GLY A 16 -13.11 7.49 14.87
C GLY A 16 -12.43 6.67 13.76
N LYS A 17 -12.94 5.48 13.44
CA LYS A 17 -12.44 4.69 12.30
C LYS A 17 -12.74 5.35 10.96
N THR A 18 -11.96 4.99 9.95
CA THR A 18 -12.28 5.33 8.56
C THR A 18 -13.24 4.32 7.96
N VAL A 19 -13.96 4.71 6.91
CA VAL A 19 -14.83 3.80 6.13
C VAL A 19 -14.04 2.58 5.64
N LEU A 20 -12.79 2.76 5.21
CA LEU A 20 -11.94 1.66 4.79
C LEU A 20 -11.66 0.67 5.93
N GLN A 21 -11.31 1.18 7.13
CA GLN A 21 -11.09 0.33 8.30
C GLN A 21 -12.36 -0.45 8.66
N ALA A 22 -13.49 0.23 8.74
CA ALA A 22 -14.78 -0.36 9.04
C ALA A 22 -15.14 -1.50 8.08
N CYS A 23 -14.96 -1.28 6.77
CA CYS A 23 -15.24 -2.30 5.75
C CYS A 23 -14.31 -3.51 5.88
N LEU A 24 -12.98 -3.28 6.00
CA LEU A 24 -12.01 -4.37 6.08
C LEU A 24 -12.20 -5.22 7.34
N GLU A 25 -12.50 -4.62 8.48
CA GLU A 25 -12.75 -5.33 9.75
C GLU A 25 -14.07 -6.14 9.72
N ASN A 26 -15.02 -5.77 8.87
CA ASN A 26 -16.26 -6.52 8.65
C ASN A 26 -16.21 -7.45 7.41
N GLY A 27 -15.02 -7.74 6.89
CA GLY A 27 -14.82 -8.66 5.77
C GLY A 27 -15.22 -8.11 4.40
N ILE A 28 -15.53 -6.82 4.30
CA ILE A 28 -15.87 -6.14 3.05
C ILE A 28 -14.59 -5.64 2.39
N PHE A 29 -14.20 -6.25 1.28
CA PHE A 29 -12.97 -5.90 0.59
C PHE A 29 -13.12 -4.64 -0.24
N ILE A 30 -12.31 -3.63 0.05
CA ILE A 30 -12.12 -2.43 -0.77
C ILE A 30 -10.68 -2.43 -1.28
N PRO A 31 -10.42 -2.28 -2.60
CA PRO A 31 -9.08 -2.21 -3.15
C PRO A 31 -8.25 -1.11 -2.49
N ASN A 32 -7.05 -1.43 -2.03
CA ASN A 32 -6.14 -0.46 -1.42
C ASN A 32 -4.70 -0.95 -1.50
N MET A 33 -3.72 -0.03 -1.49
CA MET A 33 -2.29 -0.35 -1.50
C MET A 33 -1.52 0.43 -0.43
N CYS A 34 -1.89 1.68 -0.17
CA CYS A 34 -1.14 2.58 0.72
C CYS A 34 -1.70 2.63 2.15
N PHE A 35 -2.80 1.92 2.43
CA PHE A 35 -3.43 1.94 3.75
C PHE A 35 -2.57 1.20 4.78
N ILE A 36 -2.41 1.81 5.97
CA ILE A 36 -1.77 1.26 7.16
C ILE A 36 -2.72 1.51 8.32
N LYS A 37 -3.10 0.44 9.04
CA LYS A 37 -4.14 0.49 10.08
C LYS A 37 -3.79 1.46 11.22
N THR A 38 -2.53 1.46 11.63
CA THR A 38 -2.01 2.27 12.75
C THR A 38 -1.68 3.71 12.39
N ARG A 39 -1.88 4.11 11.12
CA ARG A 39 -1.58 5.46 10.66
C ARG A 39 -2.81 6.34 10.75
N GLU A 40 -2.79 7.33 11.61
CA GLU A 40 -3.89 8.29 11.82
C GLU A 40 -4.25 9.07 10.54
N HIS A 41 -3.22 9.58 9.85
CA HIS A 41 -3.40 10.34 8.61
C HIS A 41 -2.98 9.50 7.39
N PRO A 42 -3.93 8.87 6.67
CA PRO A 42 -3.63 8.03 5.52
C PRO A 42 -2.94 8.79 4.40
N HIS A 43 -2.04 8.14 3.67
CA HIS A 43 -1.39 8.76 2.50
C HIS A 43 -2.37 9.10 1.37
N ALA A 44 -3.44 8.34 1.21
CA ALA A 44 -4.42 8.45 0.13
C ALA A 44 -3.81 8.49 -1.29
N SER A 45 -2.57 7.99 -1.47
CA SER A 45 -1.78 8.10 -2.70
C SER A 45 -2.16 7.10 -3.77
N CYS A 46 -2.61 5.89 -3.40
CA CYS A 46 -2.86 4.82 -4.38
C CYS A 46 -4.14 4.99 -5.20
N ARG A 47 -5.09 5.80 -4.74
CA ARG A 47 -6.37 6.09 -5.40
C ARG A 47 -7.17 4.85 -5.83
N LEU A 48 -7.16 3.81 -5.00
CA LEU A 48 -7.89 2.57 -5.25
C LEU A 48 -9.15 2.41 -4.39
N CYS A 49 -9.17 3.02 -3.19
CA CYS A 49 -10.23 2.80 -2.21
C CYS A 49 -11.44 3.71 -2.40
N PHE A 50 -11.81 4.01 -3.63
CA PHE A 50 -13.01 4.79 -3.90
C PHE A 50 -14.27 4.05 -3.47
N VAL A 51 -15.20 4.80 -2.86
CA VAL A 51 -16.58 4.41 -2.52
C VAL A 51 -17.48 5.59 -2.74
N GLU A 52 -18.78 5.38 -2.89
CA GLU A 52 -19.79 6.44 -2.79
C GLU A 52 -20.37 6.46 -1.38
N ILE A 53 -20.58 7.67 -0.86
CA ILE A 53 -21.22 7.88 0.44
C ILE A 53 -22.47 8.72 0.28
N ASP A 54 -23.54 8.34 1.00
CA ASP A 54 -24.85 8.98 0.97
C ASP A 54 -25.43 9.12 -0.46
N SER A 55 -26.54 9.82 -0.59
CA SER A 55 -27.24 10.04 -1.85
C SER A 55 -26.55 11.03 -2.81
N ASN A 56 -25.46 11.65 -2.41
CA ASN A 56 -24.79 12.71 -3.19
C ASN A 56 -23.98 12.18 -4.38
N GLY A 57 -23.81 10.86 -4.53
CA GLY A 57 -23.23 10.20 -5.71
C GLY A 57 -21.78 10.58 -6.06
N ARG A 58 -21.06 11.33 -5.22
CA ARG A 58 -19.64 11.66 -5.45
C ARG A 58 -18.73 10.61 -4.83
N PRO A 59 -17.93 9.91 -5.64
CA PRO A 59 -16.95 8.97 -5.10
C PRO A 59 -15.88 9.68 -4.27
N VAL A 60 -15.60 9.12 -3.09
CA VAL A 60 -14.56 9.58 -2.16
C VAL A 60 -13.58 8.46 -1.85
N THR A 61 -12.43 8.77 -1.26
CA THR A 61 -11.47 7.75 -0.81
C THR A 61 -11.84 7.25 0.59
N ALA A 62 -12.24 5.98 0.70
CA ALA A 62 -12.68 5.38 1.96
C ALA A 62 -11.64 5.44 3.09
N CYS A 63 -10.34 5.56 2.77
CA CYS A 63 -9.29 5.66 3.77
C CYS A 63 -9.24 7.03 4.47
N THR A 64 -9.84 8.07 3.91
CA THR A 64 -9.86 9.43 4.47
C THR A 64 -11.20 9.81 5.08
N GLU A 65 -12.25 9.08 4.74
CA GLU A 65 -13.60 9.34 5.27
C GLU A 65 -13.79 8.68 6.62
N LYS A 66 -14.22 9.45 7.61
CA LYS A 66 -14.57 8.93 8.94
C LYS A 66 -15.99 8.37 8.96
N VAL A 67 -16.18 7.31 9.71
CA VAL A 67 -17.52 6.75 9.93
C VAL A 67 -18.37 7.70 10.79
N ARG A 68 -19.68 7.71 10.53
CA ARG A 68 -20.71 8.40 11.33
C ARG A 68 -21.97 7.59 11.35
N GLU A 69 -22.82 7.86 12.34
CA GLU A 69 -24.11 7.15 12.50
C GLU A 69 -24.97 7.32 11.24
N GLY A 70 -25.55 6.22 10.79
CA GLY A 70 -26.43 6.17 9.63
C GLY A 70 -25.78 6.37 8.27
N LEU A 71 -24.44 6.37 8.19
CA LEU A 71 -23.72 6.53 6.92
C LEU A 71 -24.07 5.41 5.94
N LEU A 72 -24.46 5.79 4.73
CA LEU A 72 -24.71 4.87 3.61
C LEU A 72 -23.45 4.83 2.73
N VAL A 73 -22.89 3.65 2.54
CA VAL A 73 -21.68 3.42 1.72
C VAL A 73 -21.99 2.43 0.61
N ARG A 74 -21.58 2.75 -0.61
CA ARG A 74 -21.65 1.86 -1.77
C ARG A 74 -20.25 1.63 -2.31
N THR A 75 -19.81 0.37 -2.33
CA THR A 75 -18.46 -0.02 -2.74
C THR A 75 -18.37 -0.42 -4.20
N ASP A 76 -19.50 -0.64 -4.87
CA ASP A 76 -19.59 -1.29 -6.18
C ASP A 76 -20.58 -0.62 -7.15
N THR A 77 -20.45 0.72 -7.32
CA THR A 77 -21.20 1.44 -8.36
C THR A 77 -20.38 1.54 -9.66
N PRO A 78 -21.02 1.83 -10.81
CA PRO A 78 -20.31 2.06 -12.07
C PRO A 78 -19.24 3.16 -11.98
N ALA A 79 -19.51 4.25 -11.25
CA ALA A 79 -18.58 5.35 -11.05
C ALA A 79 -17.39 4.93 -10.17
N VAL A 80 -17.64 4.23 -9.06
CA VAL A 80 -16.60 3.65 -8.19
C VAL A 80 -15.72 2.69 -8.97
N ARG A 81 -16.29 1.72 -9.66
CA ARG A 81 -15.53 0.76 -10.48
C ARG A 81 -14.66 1.43 -11.53
N ARG A 82 -15.18 2.49 -12.20
CA ARG A 82 -14.41 3.25 -13.19
C ARG A 82 -13.17 3.89 -12.57
N LEU A 83 -13.30 4.53 -11.41
CA LEU A 83 -12.19 5.19 -10.72
C LEU A 83 -11.18 4.19 -10.17
N GLN A 84 -11.62 3.11 -9.54
CA GLN A 84 -10.75 2.06 -9.05
C GLN A 84 -9.94 1.41 -10.18
N ARG A 85 -10.57 1.11 -11.32
CA ARG A 85 -9.90 0.58 -12.51
C ARG A 85 -8.91 1.57 -13.12
N MET A 86 -9.25 2.87 -13.15
CA MET A 86 -8.33 3.89 -13.63
C MET A 86 -7.11 4.01 -12.70
N GLY A 87 -7.32 4.10 -11.39
CA GLY A 87 -6.24 4.11 -10.40
C GLY A 87 -5.33 2.88 -10.54
N PHE A 88 -5.93 1.69 -10.74
CA PHE A 88 -5.15 0.47 -10.98
C PHE A 88 -4.31 0.53 -12.26
N LYS A 89 -4.88 1.03 -13.36
CA LYS A 89 -4.17 1.19 -14.63
C LYS A 89 -3.00 2.16 -14.51
N LEU A 90 -3.17 3.27 -13.79
CA LEU A 90 -2.11 4.23 -13.50
C LEU A 90 -0.98 3.61 -12.68
N LEU A 91 -1.27 2.79 -11.68
CA LEU A 91 -0.24 2.04 -10.95
C LEU A 91 0.50 1.05 -11.85
N MET A 92 -0.23 0.36 -12.74
CA MET A 92 0.36 -0.61 -13.67
C MET A 92 1.18 0.04 -14.78
N SER A 93 0.97 1.31 -15.15
CA SER A 93 1.77 2.01 -16.16
C SER A 93 3.23 2.24 -15.70
N ALA A 94 3.47 2.28 -14.39
CA ALA A 94 4.81 2.38 -13.81
C ALA A 94 5.37 1.03 -13.31
N HIS A 95 4.62 -0.07 -13.45
CA HIS A 95 4.98 -1.39 -12.94
C HIS A 95 5.40 -2.32 -14.09
N HIS A 96 6.70 -2.36 -14.36
CA HIS A 96 7.29 -2.98 -15.56
C HIS A 96 7.86 -4.37 -15.26
N ARG A 97 7.04 -5.33 -14.82
CA ARG A 97 7.55 -6.70 -14.62
C ARG A 97 6.59 -7.74 -15.19
N ASP A 98 7.16 -8.77 -15.81
CA ASP A 98 6.37 -9.94 -16.22
C ASP A 98 5.88 -10.67 -14.96
N PRO A 99 4.56 -10.88 -14.82
CA PRO A 99 4.02 -11.64 -13.70
C PRO A 99 4.60 -13.06 -13.58
N LYS A 100 5.14 -13.63 -14.66
CA LYS A 100 5.76 -14.97 -14.64
C LYS A 100 7.09 -14.98 -13.89
N GLU A 101 7.85 -13.88 -13.97
CA GLU A 101 9.17 -13.72 -13.35
C GLU A 101 9.10 -13.07 -11.96
N CYS A 102 7.91 -12.75 -11.48
CA CYS A 102 7.73 -12.06 -10.21
C CYS A 102 7.96 -13.01 -9.02
N LEU A 103 8.94 -12.70 -8.19
CA LEU A 103 9.31 -13.49 -6.99
C LEU A 103 8.19 -13.54 -5.95
N VAL A 104 7.29 -12.55 -5.91
CA VAL A 104 6.19 -12.44 -4.95
C VAL A 104 4.82 -12.73 -5.56
N LYS A 105 4.77 -13.46 -6.67
CA LYS A 105 3.54 -13.75 -7.42
C LYS A 105 2.39 -14.28 -6.55
N GLY A 106 2.69 -15.12 -5.55
CA GLY A 106 1.70 -15.73 -4.66
C GLY A 106 1.10 -14.76 -3.64
N SER A 107 1.83 -13.72 -3.25
CA SER A 107 1.45 -12.75 -2.19
C SER A 107 1.25 -11.32 -2.71
N CYS A 108 1.41 -11.07 -4.01
CA CYS A 108 1.34 -9.74 -4.59
C CYS A 108 -0.06 -9.14 -4.50
N GLN A 109 -0.18 -8.01 -3.82
CA GLN A 109 -1.46 -7.31 -3.63
C GLN A 109 -2.04 -6.78 -4.95
N LEU A 110 -1.21 -6.42 -5.94
CA LEU A 110 -1.68 -6.01 -7.28
C LEU A 110 -2.46 -7.13 -7.97
N ILE A 111 -2.00 -8.39 -7.87
CA ILE A 111 -2.71 -9.54 -8.45
C ILE A 111 -4.08 -9.73 -7.79
N ARG A 112 -4.15 -9.60 -6.46
CA ARG A 112 -5.42 -9.68 -5.72
C ARG A 112 -6.40 -8.59 -6.16
N ILE A 113 -5.91 -7.35 -6.31
CA ILE A 113 -6.72 -6.21 -6.76
C ILE A 113 -7.17 -6.40 -8.22
N ALA A 114 -6.28 -6.85 -9.11
CA ALA A 114 -6.62 -7.12 -10.51
C ALA A 114 -7.77 -8.13 -10.64
N LYS A 115 -7.71 -9.22 -9.86
CA LYS A 115 -8.79 -10.22 -9.79
C LYS A 115 -10.10 -9.62 -9.33
N HIS A 116 -10.09 -8.82 -8.26
CA HIS A 116 -11.29 -8.16 -7.74
C HIS A 116 -11.90 -7.21 -8.77
N LEU A 117 -11.08 -6.38 -9.41
CA LEU A 117 -11.52 -5.40 -10.40
C LEU A 117 -11.86 -6.02 -11.76
N LYS A 118 -11.60 -7.32 -11.95
CA LYS A 118 -11.74 -8.05 -13.23
C LYS A 118 -11.00 -7.34 -14.35
N VAL A 119 -9.73 -6.97 -14.11
CA VAL A 119 -8.83 -6.34 -15.09
C VAL A 119 -7.59 -7.20 -15.31
N GLY A 120 -7.09 -7.22 -16.54
CA GLY A 120 -5.84 -7.91 -16.86
C GLY A 120 -4.62 -7.14 -16.37
N LEU A 121 -3.57 -7.86 -15.96
CA LEU A 121 -2.27 -7.27 -15.59
C LEU A 121 -1.52 -6.68 -16.81
N LYS A 122 -1.82 -7.17 -18.02
CA LYS A 122 -1.25 -6.70 -19.29
C LYS A 122 -2.17 -5.67 -20.00
N SER A 123 -3.19 -5.16 -19.30
CA SER A 123 -4.11 -4.18 -19.88
C SER A 123 -3.35 -2.92 -20.30
N ARG A 124 -3.22 -2.72 -21.60
CA ARG A 124 -2.53 -1.58 -22.24
C ARG A 124 -3.49 -0.52 -22.78
N PRO A 125 -4.11 0.32 -21.99
CA PRO A 125 -4.65 1.56 -22.55
C PRO A 125 -3.73 2.77 -22.28
N LEU A 126 -2.73 2.60 -21.39
CA LEU A 126 -1.74 3.62 -21.10
C LEU A 126 -0.37 3.09 -21.58
N GLU A 127 0.40 3.96 -22.22
CA GLU A 127 1.79 3.68 -22.54
C GLU A 127 2.55 3.40 -21.26
N LEU A 128 3.50 2.47 -21.32
CA LEU A 128 4.42 2.24 -20.22
C LEU A 128 5.26 3.51 -20.04
N LEU A 129 5.30 4.01 -18.83
CA LEU A 129 6.13 5.16 -18.49
C LEU A 129 7.58 4.72 -18.50
N GLU A 130 8.33 5.17 -19.49
CA GLU A 130 9.78 5.02 -19.50
C GLU A 130 10.38 5.93 -18.43
N ARG A 131 11.25 5.36 -17.60
CA ARG A 131 11.93 6.05 -16.50
C ARG A 131 13.41 5.79 -16.64
N ASP A 132 14.21 6.85 -16.54
CA ASP A 132 15.67 6.78 -16.53
C ASP A 132 16.18 6.48 -15.10
N ILE A 133 15.90 5.27 -14.64
CA ILE A 133 16.32 4.77 -13.34
C ILE A 133 16.80 3.33 -13.46
N ASP A 134 17.74 2.95 -12.59
CA ASP A 134 18.26 1.60 -12.53
C ASP A 134 17.16 0.57 -12.30
N GLU A 135 17.24 -0.60 -12.94
CA GLU A 135 16.31 -1.70 -12.71
C GLU A 135 16.43 -2.29 -11.31
N GLU A 136 17.63 -2.23 -10.76
CA GLU A 136 17.99 -2.79 -9.46
C GLU A 136 18.93 -1.84 -8.74
N VAL A 137 18.61 -1.50 -7.49
CA VAL A 137 19.41 -0.63 -6.64
C VAL A 137 19.83 -1.39 -5.39
N ASP A 138 21.13 -1.44 -5.12
CA ASP A 138 21.66 -1.99 -3.89
C ASP A 138 21.48 -1.01 -2.73
N LEU A 139 20.70 -1.39 -1.72
CA LEU A 139 20.46 -0.62 -0.50
C LEU A 139 21.11 -1.28 0.73
N THR A 140 22.33 -1.77 0.60
CA THR A 140 23.12 -2.41 1.67
C THR A 140 22.50 -3.72 2.18
N PHE A 141 21.33 -3.69 2.81
CA PHE A 141 20.63 -4.87 3.39
C PHE A 141 19.54 -5.46 2.49
N PHE A 142 19.13 -4.70 1.48
CA PHE A 142 18.04 -5.03 0.59
C PHE A 142 18.44 -4.75 -0.84
N THR A 143 17.88 -5.50 -1.76
CA THR A 143 17.81 -5.12 -3.16
C THR A 143 16.49 -4.42 -3.41
N TYR A 144 16.52 -3.23 -3.97
CA TYR A 144 15.35 -2.46 -4.33
C TYR A 144 15.12 -2.51 -5.84
N TYR A 145 13.90 -2.85 -6.22
CA TYR A 145 13.44 -2.91 -7.60
C TYR A 145 12.46 -1.76 -7.88
N PRO A 146 12.93 -0.60 -8.39
CA PRO A 146 12.08 0.58 -8.60
C PRO A 146 10.85 0.31 -9.46
N PHE A 147 10.98 -0.51 -10.51
CA PHE A 147 9.88 -0.88 -11.41
C PHE A 147 8.83 -1.82 -10.79
N ARG A 148 9.07 -2.35 -9.60
CA ARG A 148 8.06 -3.05 -8.79
C ARG A 148 7.41 -2.13 -7.76
N CYS A 149 7.99 -0.96 -7.51
CA CYS A 149 7.53 -0.04 -6.49
C CYS A 149 6.34 0.78 -6.98
N VAL A 150 5.26 0.79 -6.21
CA VAL A 150 4.06 1.61 -6.44
C VAL A 150 4.03 2.86 -5.57
N LEU A 151 5.14 3.24 -4.98
CA LEU A 151 5.33 4.44 -4.15
C LEU A 151 4.27 4.59 -3.05
N CYS A 152 3.83 3.49 -2.45
CA CYS A 152 2.78 3.48 -1.43
C CYS A 152 3.23 4.05 -0.07
N GLY A 153 4.53 4.21 0.17
CA GLY A 153 5.11 4.79 1.38
C GLY A 153 5.09 3.91 2.63
N LYS A 154 4.61 2.66 2.54
CA LYS A 154 4.53 1.76 3.71
C LYS A 154 5.90 1.48 4.32
N CYS A 155 6.92 1.22 3.50
CA CYS A 155 8.29 0.95 3.96
C CYS A 155 8.90 2.16 4.68
N VAL A 156 8.66 3.38 4.18
CA VAL A 156 9.11 4.61 4.81
C VAL A 156 8.44 4.80 6.17
N TYR A 157 7.12 4.60 6.24
CA TYR A 157 6.37 4.72 7.48
C TYR A 157 6.84 3.71 8.54
N VAL A 158 6.90 2.42 8.20
CA VAL A 158 7.29 1.38 9.16
C VAL A 158 8.74 1.53 9.62
N CYS A 159 9.63 1.96 8.73
CA CYS A 159 11.02 2.24 9.08
C CYS A 159 11.11 3.32 10.17
N ARG A 160 10.36 4.41 10.01
CA ARG A 160 10.28 5.50 10.98
C ARG A 160 9.67 5.06 12.32
N GLN A 161 8.68 4.16 12.31
CA GLN A 161 8.04 3.69 13.54
C GLN A 161 8.90 2.68 14.33
N LYS A 162 9.66 1.83 13.64
CA LYS A 162 10.49 0.78 14.26
C LYS A 162 11.86 1.29 14.70
N ASN A 163 12.41 2.26 13.98
CA ASN A 163 13.72 2.79 14.23
C ASN A 163 13.57 4.31 14.40
N ASP A 164 14.13 4.89 15.42
CA ASP A 164 14.10 6.34 15.62
C ASP A 164 14.89 7.11 14.51
N HIS A 165 15.39 6.38 13.52
CA HIS A 165 16.10 6.88 12.35
C HIS A 165 15.24 6.76 11.08
N ASN A 166 15.21 7.82 10.28
CA ASN A 166 14.55 7.85 8.97
C ASN A 166 15.46 7.26 7.89
N LEU A 167 15.79 5.96 7.98
CA LEU A 167 16.72 5.32 7.06
C LEU A 167 16.17 5.17 5.64
N LEU A 168 14.85 5.00 5.50
CA LEU A 168 14.18 4.97 4.20
C LEU A 168 13.38 6.25 3.98
N THR A 169 13.53 6.84 2.80
CA THR A 169 12.78 8.03 2.39
C THR A 169 12.49 8.01 0.89
N PHE A 170 11.69 8.97 0.43
CA PHE A 170 11.54 9.25 -0.99
C PHE A 170 12.69 10.12 -1.47
N ALA A 171 13.32 9.73 -2.56
CA ALA A 171 14.30 10.52 -3.29
C ALA A 171 13.72 10.92 -4.65
N ASN A 172 14.32 11.97 -5.25
CA ASN A 172 13.90 12.58 -6.49
C ASN A 172 12.46 13.11 -6.44
N ARG A 173 11.90 13.51 -7.59
CA ARG A 173 10.55 14.03 -7.70
C ARG A 173 9.93 13.67 -9.05
N GLY A 174 8.61 13.83 -9.15
CA GLY A 174 7.90 13.50 -10.38
C GLY A 174 7.97 12.01 -10.71
N PHE A 175 8.23 11.70 -11.96
CA PHE A 175 8.29 10.33 -12.45
C PHE A 175 9.51 9.56 -11.97
N ASP A 176 10.60 10.25 -11.60
CA ASP A 176 11.84 9.65 -11.12
C ASP A 176 11.84 9.40 -9.61
N THR A 177 10.71 9.66 -8.95
CA THR A 177 10.56 9.39 -7.52
C THR A 177 10.84 7.92 -7.23
N MET A 178 11.70 7.67 -6.26
CA MET A 178 12.09 6.33 -5.83
C MET A 178 12.27 6.26 -4.30
N ILE A 179 12.44 5.06 -3.77
CA ILE A 179 12.85 4.87 -2.38
C ILE A 179 14.37 4.87 -2.33
N ALA A 180 14.94 5.63 -1.40
CA ALA A 180 16.36 5.64 -1.13
C ALA A 180 16.63 5.31 0.34
N PHE A 181 17.81 4.76 0.59
CA PHE A 181 18.34 4.45 1.91
C PHE A 181 19.40 5.49 2.28
N PHE A 182 19.17 6.19 3.37
CA PHE A 182 20.09 7.21 3.89
C PHE A 182 20.61 6.74 5.23
N ALA A 183 21.84 6.29 5.23
CA ALA A 183 22.58 5.93 6.43
C ALA A 183 23.99 6.48 6.36
N SER A 184 24.48 7.05 7.45
CA SER A 184 25.86 7.44 7.65
C SER A 184 26.46 6.59 8.77
N GLY A 185 27.63 5.99 8.55
CA GLY A 185 28.30 5.13 9.53
C GLY A 185 28.50 3.69 9.05
N ASP A 186 28.99 2.83 9.94
CA ASP A 186 29.21 1.41 9.63
C ASP A 186 27.86 0.69 9.45
N PRO A 187 27.63 -0.03 8.34
CA PRO A 187 26.45 -0.86 8.15
C PRO A 187 26.21 -1.87 9.28
N ALA A 188 27.26 -2.27 10.00
CA ALA A 188 27.14 -3.20 11.13
C ALA A 188 26.30 -2.63 12.29
N ASP A 189 26.27 -1.32 12.45
CA ASP A 189 25.60 -0.62 13.55
C ASP A 189 24.11 -0.37 13.27
N PHE A 190 23.64 -0.64 12.04
CA PHE A 190 22.24 -0.40 11.71
C PHE A 190 21.31 -1.53 12.15
N PRO A 191 20.16 -1.18 12.73
CA PRO A 191 19.14 -2.16 13.15
C PRO A 191 18.52 -2.93 11.98
N CYS A 192 18.73 -2.48 10.75
CA CYS A 192 18.20 -3.08 9.52
C CYS A 192 18.57 -4.54 9.36
N ARG A 193 19.76 -4.96 9.84
CA ARG A 193 20.24 -6.35 9.77
C ARG A 193 19.25 -7.36 10.37
N HIS A 194 18.48 -6.94 11.37
CA HIS A 194 17.55 -7.80 12.10
C HIS A 194 16.09 -7.37 11.99
N CYS A 195 15.81 -6.17 11.46
CA CYS A 195 14.47 -5.57 11.45
C CYS A 195 13.57 -6.11 10.32
N GLY A 196 13.96 -5.98 9.05
CA GLY A 196 13.22 -6.44 7.86
C GLY A 196 11.79 -5.93 7.67
N ALA A 197 11.28 -5.08 8.53
CA ALA A 197 9.89 -4.64 8.52
C ALA A 197 9.46 -3.96 7.20
N CYS A 198 10.38 -3.22 6.57
CA CYS A 198 10.11 -2.55 5.29
C CYS A 198 9.90 -3.53 4.13
N ALA A 199 10.63 -4.64 4.08
CA ALA A 199 10.44 -5.69 3.09
C ALA A 199 9.16 -6.50 3.37
N ALA A 200 8.90 -6.82 4.64
CA ALA A 200 7.71 -7.56 5.07
C ALA A 200 6.40 -6.82 4.74
N ILE A 201 6.36 -5.49 4.92
CA ILE A 201 5.16 -4.68 4.64
C ILE A 201 5.01 -4.33 3.16
N CYS A 202 6.02 -4.60 2.31
CA CYS A 202 6.00 -4.21 0.90
C CYS A 202 4.94 -5.01 0.11
N PRO A 203 3.89 -4.37 -0.44
CA PRO A 203 2.78 -5.09 -1.06
C PRO A 203 3.12 -5.65 -2.45
N THR A 204 4.24 -5.26 -3.03
CA THR A 204 4.65 -5.63 -4.39
C THR A 204 6.02 -6.31 -4.44
N GLY A 205 6.68 -6.51 -3.28
CA GLY A 205 8.01 -7.10 -3.23
C GLY A 205 9.08 -6.26 -3.95
N ALA A 206 8.95 -4.94 -3.87
CA ALA A 206 9.96 -4.04 -4.43
C ALA A 206 11.23 -4.00 -3.57
N LEU A 207 11.16 -4.35 -2.30
CA LEU A 207 12.29 -4.50 -1.39
C LEU A 207 12.50 -5.98 -1.10
N VAL A 208 13.63 -6.53 -1.47
CA VAL A 208 13.99 -7.95 -1.27
C VAL A 208 15.19 -8.03 -0.33
N PRO A 209 15.07 -8.71 0.82
CA PRO A 209 16.21 -8.88 1.72
C PRO A 209 17.34 -9.66 1.06
N LYS A 210 18.58 -9.27 1.30
CA LYS A 210 19.75 -10.02 0.84
C LYS A 210 19.95 -11.30 1.65
N PRO A 211 20.65 -12.32 1.11
CA PRO A 211 20.91 -13.59 1.82
C PRO A 211 21.65 -13.44 3.16
N THR A 212 22.45 -12.38 3.31
CA THR A 212 23.15 -12.03 4.55
C THR A 212 22.21 -11.54 5.66
N TYR A 213 20.94 -11.32 5.32
CA TYR A 213 19.91 -10.92 6.27
C TYR A 213 19.45 -12.12 7.08
N THR A 214 19.80 -12.17 8.36
CA THR A 214 19.34 -13.23 9.26
C THR A 214 17.90 -12.96 9.69
N LYS A 215 17.03 -13.87 9.36
CA LYS A 215 15.56 -13.86 9.53
C LYS A 215 15.09 -13.91 11.00
N ALA A 216 15.87 -13.39 11.95
CA ALA A 216 15.58 -13.53 13.38
C ALA A 216 14.37 -12.74 13.90
N ALA A 217 13.79 -11.83 13.11
CA ALA A 217 12.72 -10.94 13.58
C ALA A 217 11.58 -10.71 12.59
N ALA A 218 11.44 -11.50 11.54
CA ALA A 218 10.37 -11.29 10.53
C ALA A 218 8.98 -11.80 10.96
N ALA A 219 8.79 -12.19 12.22
CA ALA A 219 7.59 -12.88 12.68
C ALA A 219 6.66 -12.02 13.56
N GLU A 220 7.00 -10.79 13.86
CA GLU A 220 6.01 -9.90 14.47
C GLU A 220 5.18 -9.25 13.37
N ASP A 221 3.92 -9.62 13.36
CA ASP A 221 2.89 -9.09 12.49
C ASP A 221 2.94 -7.56 12.45
N CYS A 222 3.31 -6.98 11.30
CA CYS A 222 3.36 -5.53 11.11
C CYS A 222 1.97 -4.87 11.23
N SER A 223 0.90 -5.65 11.43
CA SER A 223 -0.43 -5.17 11.75
C SER A 223 -0.56 -4.69 13.21
N ASN A 224 0.34 -5.16 14.11
CA ASN A 224 0.37 -4.85 15.54
C ASN A 224 1.56 -3.96 15.90
N LEU A 225 1.76 -2.84 15.22
CA LEU A 225 2.71 -1.82 15.66
C LEU A 225 2.21 -1.19 16.97
N PRO A 226 3.01 -1.18 18.07
CA PRO A 226 2.60 -0.52 19.30
C PRO A 226 2.38 0.96 19.04
N GLU A 227 1.26 1.48 19.54
CA GLU A 227 1.03 2.92 19.61
C GLU A 227 2.10 3.50 20.53
N LYS A 228 3.01 4.29 19.99
CA LYS A 228 3.83 5.18 20.82
C LYS A 228 2.89 6.31 21.27
N GLY A 229 2.60 6.36 22.58
CA GLY A 229 1.87 7.42 23.26
C GLY A 229 2.49 8.80 23.09
#